data_a54d5dbe150ab8de65cee65fb246f97d
#
_entry.id   a54d5dbe150ab8de65cee65fb246f97d
#
_cell.length_a   1.000
_cell.length_b   1.000
_cell.length_c   1.000
_cell.angle_alpha   90.00
_cell.angle_beta   90.00
_cell.angle_gamma   90.00
#
_symmetry.space_group_name_H-M   'P 1'
#
loop_
_entity.id
_entity.type
_entity.pdbx_description
1 polymer ?
#
loop_
_entity_poly.entity_id
_entity_poly.type
_entity_poly.pdbx_seq_one_letter_code
_entity_poly.pdbx_strand_id
1 'polypeptide(L)'
;MSSGIIDIIKRVALNAFEASNPVKLVFGKVVSTNPVKIQVGELLTLTQEFLVINGTVFEGDDVTLIRCQGGQKYVVLGTRVAVVQNNVYTGGGELLPDGSIVADGSSGWQLPYKGSYVVTSQFGEVRSGGRTHKGVDLVGQGSKHIYPVNSGTVIVGYDSGGYGNYVIVNHGNGYWSLYGHMSQVYVKNGQGVNKNTILGVEGSTGHSTGSHLHLEIRKGSNSSANTINPLTFLK
;
A
#
# COMPACT_ATOMS: atom_id res chain seq x y z
N MET A 1 31.81 -35.97 -31.20
CA MET A 1 32.13 -34.58 -31.54
C MET A 1 30.91 -33.75 -32.01
N SER A 2 29.68 -34.12 -31.63
CA SER A 2 28.46 -33.45 -32.12
C SER A 2 27.74 -32.56 -31.06
N SER A 3 28.17 -32.59 -29.79
CA SER A 3 27.46 -31.83 -28.74
C SER A 3 27.75 -30.32 -28.75
N GLY A 4 28.94 -29.90 -29.14
CA GLY A 4 29.36 -28.50 -29.08
C GLY A 4 28.58 -27.55 -30.02
N ILE A 5 28.24 -28.02 -31.23
CA ILE A 5 27.48 -27.18 -32.19
C ILE A 5 26.04 -27.01 -31.77
N ILE A 6 25.42 -28.04 -31.25
CA ILE A 6 24.02 -28.00 -30.75
C ILE A 6 23.94 -27.07 -29.56
N ASP A 7 24.91 -27.08 -28.66
CA ASP A 7 24.94 -26.19 -27.49
C ASP A 7 25.19 -24.73 -27.87
N ILE A 8 26.02 -24.49 -28.92
CA ILE A 8 26.21 -23.14 -29.47
C ILE A 8 24.90 -22.64 -30.11
N ILE A 9 24.21 -23.46 -30.90
CA ILE A 9 22.92 -23.11 -31.53
C ILE A 9 21.86 -22.83 -30.48
N LYS A 10 21.74 -23.66 -29.45
CA LYS A 10 20.81 -23.43 -28.33
C LYS A 10 21.10 -22.13 -27.61
N ARG A 11 22.39 -21.84 -27.35
CA ARG A 11 22.80 -20.60 -26.67
C ARG A 11 22.56 -19.36 -27.51
N VAL A 12 22.81 -19.43 -28.83
CA VAL A 12 22.48 -18.33 -29.75
C VAL A 12 20.98 -18.13 -29.88
N ALA A 13 20.19 -19.20 -29.95
CA ALA A 13 18.73 -19.12 -30.00
C ALA A 13 18.15 -18.53 -28.69
N LEU A 14 18.65 -18.95 -27.51
CA LEU A 14 18.29 -18.40 -26.22
C LEU A 14 18.65 -16.91 -26.12
N ASN A 15 19.86 -16.53 -26.52
CA ASN A 15 20.29 -15.12 -26.53
C ASN A 15 19.45 -14.28 -27.50
N ALA A 16 19.11 -14.81 -28.67
CA ALA A 16 18.23 -14.14 -29.63
C ALA A 16 16.80 -13.99 -29.09
N PHE A 17 16.29 -14.99 -28.38
CA PHE A 17 14.98 -14.96 -27.73
C PHE A 17 14.98 -13.96 -26.54
N GLU A 18 16.03 -13.95 -25.72
CA GLU A 18 16.20 -12.96 -24.65
C GLU A 18 16.37 -11.55 -25.18
N ALA A 19 17.08 -11.36 -26.31
CA ALA A 19 17.22 -10.07 -26.99
C ALA A 19 15.93 -9.59 -27.64
N SER A 20 15.03 -10.50 -28.03
CA SER A 20 13.72 -10.18 -28.60
C SER A 20 12.66 -9.89 -27.53
N ASN A 21 12.95 -10.13 -26.24
CA ASN A 21 12.03 -9.88 -25.14
C ASN A 21 12.41 -8.55 -24.44
N PRO A 22 11.88 -7.41 -24.91
CA PRO A 22 12.39 -6.08 -24.55
C PRO A 22 12.11 -5.66 -23.12
N VAL A 23 11.27 -6.43 -22.40
CA VAL A 23 10.83 -6.09 -21.04
C VAL A 23 10.87 -7.32 -20.14
N LYS A 24 11.64 -7.24 -19.07
CA LYS A 24 11.67 -8.26 -18.02
C LYS A 24 11.26 -7.67 -16.69
N LEU A 25 10.25 -8.25 -16.05
CA LEU A 25 9.88 -7.92 -14.68
C LEU A 25 10.91 -8.54 -13.73
N VAL A 26 11.36 -7.73 -12.79
CA VAL A 26 12.33 -8.10 -11.74
C VAL A 26 11.78 -7.64 -10.41
N PHE A 27 12.05 -8.38 -9.36
CA PHE A 27 11.63 -8.04 -8.01
C PHE A 27 12.85 -7.68 -7.16
N GLY A 28 12.70 -6.66 -6.33
CA GLY A 28 13.76 -6.20 -5.45
C GLY A 28 13.22 -5.68 -4.13
N LYS A 29 14.15 -5.45 -3.21
CA LYS A 29 13.88 -4.85 -1.90
C LYS A 29 14.63 -3.54 -1.77
N VAL A 30 13.97 -2.48 -1.33
CA VAL A 30 14.63 -1.21 -1.03
C VAL A 30 15.45 -1.37 0.23
N VAL A 31 16.78 -1.23 0.11
CA VAL A 31 17.72 -1.38 1.23
C VAL A 31 18.28 -0.05 1.72
N SER A 32 18.04 1.04 0.99
CA SER A 32 18.38 2.40 1.40
C SER A 32 17.56 3.39 0.59
N THR A 33 17.23 4.54 1.16
CA THR A 33 16.49 5.64 0.48
C THR A 33 17.32 6.90 0.28
N ASN A 34 18.52 6.99 0.84
CA ASN A 34 19.41 8.14 0.65
C ASN A 34 20.90 7.71 0.61
N PRO A 35 21.52 7.51 -0.58
CA PRO A 35 20.89 7.37 -1.89
C PRO A 35 20.03 6.10 -2.02
N VAL A 36 19.09 6.09 -2.96
CA VAL A 36 18.22 4.93 -3.15
C VAL A 36 19.06 3.75 -3.66
N LYS A 37 18.89 2.60 -2.95
CA LYS A 37 19.46 1.30 -3.33
C LYS A 37 18.40 0.23 -3.26
N ILE A 38 18.33 -0.60 -4.30
CA ILE A 38 17.39 -1.72 -4.40
C ILE A 38 18.17 -3.00 -4.62
N GLN A 39 17.99 -3.95 -3.70
CA GLN A 39 18.56 -5.30 -3.84
C GLN A 39 17.65 -6.17 -4.69
N VAL A 40 18.20 -6.77 -5.73
CA VAL A 40 17.53 -7.69 -6.66
C VAL A 40 18.17 -9.06 -6.53
N GLY A 41 17.45 -10.01 -5.94
CA GLY A 41 18.01 -11.31 -5.58
C GLY A 41 19.14 -11.18 -4.54
N GLU A 42 20.05 -12.17 -4.52
CA GLU A 42 21.13 -12.22 -3.50
C GLU A 42 22.38 -11.42 -3.89
N LEU A 43 22.61 -11.19 -5.18
CA LEU A 43 23.90 -10.73 -5.70
C LEU A 43 23.89 -9.35 -6.37
N LEU A 44 22.71 -8.78 -6.68
CA LEU A 44 22.62 -7.53 -7.43
C LEU A 44 22.02 -6.42 -6.58
N THR A 45 22.79 -5.35 -6.36
CA THR A 45 22.30 -4.10 -5.78
C THR A 45 22.30 -3.01 -6.85
N LEU A 46 21.12 -2.49 -7.16
CA LEU A 46 20.92 -1.37 -8.07
C LEU A 46 21.05 -0.06 -7.30
N THR A 47 21.93 0.82 -7.76
CA THR A 47 22.09 2.17 -7.22
C THR A 47 21.22 3.16 -8.00
N GLN A 48 21.03 4.36 -7.48
CA GLN A 48 20.13 5.38 -8.02
C GLN A 48 20.39 5.71 -9.50
N GLU A 49 21.63 5.60 -9.96
CA GLU A 49 22.01 5.84 -11.36
C GLU A 49 21.41 4.84 -12.36
N PHE A 50 21.07 3.62 -11.90
CA PHE A 50 20.40 2.59 -12.71
C PHE A 50 18.88 2.61 -12.56
N LEU A 51 18.33 3.45 -11.70
CA LEU A 51 16.91 3.46 -11.34
C LEU A 51 16.18 4.66 -11.97
N VAL A 52 15.03 4.41 -12.55
CA VAL A 52 14.02 5.42 -12.87
C VAL A 52 12.86 5.19 -11.90
N ILE A 53 12.71 6.09 -10.93
CA ILE A 53 11.73 5.96 -9.85
C ILE A 53 10.60 6.92 -10.13
N ASN A 54 9.39 6.39 -10.31
CA ASN A 54 8.17 7.17 -10.46
C ASN A 54 7.33 6.99 -9.19
N GLY A 55 7.56 7.85 -8.21
CA GLY A 55 6.90 7.80 -6.90
C GLY A 55 7.89 7.76 -5.73
N THR A 56 7.36 7.53 -4.54
CA THR A 56 8.15 7.43 -3.30
C THR A 56 8.37 5.96 -2.95
N VAL A 57 9.58 5.62 -2.54
CA VAL A 57 9.94 4.29 -2.01
C VAL A 57 10.51 4.45 -0.62
N PHE A 58 10.28 3.45 0.23
CA PHE A 58 10.76 3.43 1.62
C PHE A 58 11.69 2.24 1.84
N GLU A 59 12.60 2.38 2.78
CA GLU A 59 13.48 1.28 3.18
C GLU A 59 12.67 0.10 3.71
N GLY A 60 12.98 -1.09 3.21
CA GLY A 60 12.23 -2.31 3.49
C GLY A 60 11.11 -2.62 2.49
N ASP A 61 10.76 -1.70 1.59
CA ASP A 61 9.75 -1.95 0.55
C ASP A 61 10.19 -3.06 -0.41
N ASP A 62 9.27 -3.98 -0.70
CA ASP A 62 9.39 -4.87 -1.83
C ASP A 62 8.87 -4.15 -3.08
N VAL A 63 9.69 -4.09 -4.12
CA VAL A 63 9.38 -3.34 -5.34
C VAL A 63 9.39 -4.22 -6.58
N THR A 64 8.54 -3.87 -7.55
CA THR A 64 8.57 -4.44 -8.88
C THR A 64 9.30 -3.49 -9.81
N LEU A 65 10.27 -4.02 -10.57
CA LEU A 65 11.04 -3.26 -11.53
C LEU A 65 10.85 -3.82 -12.94
N ILE A 66 10.85 -2.95 -13.92
CA ILE A 66 10.99 -3.30 -15.33
C ILE A 66 12.46 -3.08 -15.72
N ARG A 67 13.13 -4.14 -16.19
CA ARG A 67 14.43 -4.04 -16.82
C ARG A 67 14.25 -3.54 -18.25
N CYS A 68 14.79 -2.35 -18.55
CA CYS A 68 14.73 -1.79 -19.89
C CYS A 68 15.66 -2.52 -20.86
N GLN A 69 15.35 -2.45 -22.16
CA GLN A 69 16.19 -3.00 -23.22
C GLN A 69 17.61 -2.44 -23.12
N GLY A 70 18.62 -3.30 -23.25
CA GLY A 70 20.03 -2.95 -23.04
C GLY A 70 20.51 -3.14 -21.60
N GLY A 71 19.64 -3.47 -20.64
CA GLY A 71 20.00 -3.94 -19.30
C GLY A 71 20.60 -2.90 -18.35
N GLN A 72 20.68 -1.62 -18.76
CA GLN A 72 21.36 -0.58 -17.98
C GLN A 72 20.43 0.31 -17.15
N LYS A 73 19.13 0.20 -17.33
CA LYS A 73 18.13 0.98 -16.58
C LYS A 73 17.00 0.09 -16.10
N TYR A 74 16.48 0.42 -14.93
CA TYR A 74 15.34 -0.24 -14.32
C TYR A 74 14.31 0.81 -13.94
N VAL A 75 13.07 0.63 -14.37
CA VAL A 75 11.94 1.46 -13.96
C VAL A 75 11.29 0.81 -12.75
N VAL A 76 11.25 1.53 -11.65
CA VAL A 76 10.53 1.11 -10.45
C VAL A 76 9.05 1.43 -10.65
N LEU A 77 8.21 0.40 -10.74
CA LEU A 77 6.76 0.55 -10.93
C LEU A 77 6.03 0.91 -9.65
N GLY A 78 6.70 0.81 -8.51
CA GLY A 78 6.16 1.05 -7.18
C GLY A 78 6.42 -0.13 -6.25
N THR A 79 5.93 -0.03 -5.02
CA THR A 79 5.91 -1.13 -4.07
C THR A 79 5.14 -2.30 -4.68
N ARG A 80 5.60 -3.51 -4.39
CA ARG A 80 5.14 -4.76 -4.97
C ARG A 80 3.61 -4.83 -5.06
N VAL A 81 3.07 -4.59 -6.24
CA VAL A 81 1.80 -5.20 -6.60
C VAL A 81 2.13 -6.68 -6.80
N ALA A 82 1.58 -7.55 -5.97
CA ALA A 82 1.83 -8.96 -6.08
C ALA A 82 1.43 -9.44 -7.48
N VAL A 83 2.44 -9.73 -8.31
CA VAL A 83 2.22 -10.40 -9.59
C VAL A 83 1.93 -11.86 -9.26
N VAL A 84 0.70 -12.26 -9.47
CA VAL A 84 0.23 -13.63 -9.25
C VAL A 84 0.94 -14.54 -10.24
N GLN A 85 1.95 -15.27 -9.79
CA GLN A 85 2.26 -16.59 -10.35
C GLN A 85 1.53 -17.62 -9.49
N ASN A 86 0.48 -18.18 -10.09
CA ASN A 86 -0.24 -19.39 -9.64
C ASN A 86 -0.16 -19.72 -8.14
N ASN A 87 -1.24 -19.34 -7.44
CA ASN A 87 -1.63 -19.85 -6.15
C ASN A 87 -0.73 -19.56 -4.94
N VAL A 88 -1.34 -18.88 -4.06
CA VAL A 88 -1.26 -18.71 -2.63
C VAL A 88 -0.93 -17.26 -2.25
N TYR A 89 -1.97 -16.44 -2.24
CA TYR A 89 -2.04 -15.31 -1.34
C TYR A 89 -2.11 -15.84 0.09
N THR A 90 -1.05 -15.65 0.86
CA THR A 90 -1.08 -15.82 2.32
C THR A 90 -1.46 -14.53 3.05
N GLY A 91 -2.07 -13.60 2.35
CA GLY A 91 -2.64 -12.36 2.90
C GLY A 91 -3.98 -12.11 2.21
N GLY A 92 -5.01 -12.68 2.75
CA GLY A 92 -6.43 -12.67 2.52
C GLY A 92 -7.08 -11.63 1.60
N GLY A 93 -6.81 -11.61 0.31
CA GLY A 93 -7.56 -10.83 -0.66
C GLY A 93 -7.43 -11.40 -2.06
N GLU A 94 -8.53 -11.45 -2.80
CA GLU A 94 -8.58 -11.87 -4.20
C GLU A 94 -8.31 -10.67 -5.11
N LEU A 95 -7.41 -10.83 -6.09
CA LEU A 95 -7.16 -9.82 -7.11
C LEU A 95 -8.23 -9.96 -8.19
N LEU A 96 -9.06 -8.94 -8.37
CA LEU A 96 -10.03 -8.89 -9.45
C LEU A 96 -9.36 -8.60 -10.80
N PRO A 97 -10.00 -8.95 -11.94
CA PRO A 97 -9.46 -8.72 -13.28
C PRO A 97 -9.16 -7.25 -13.61
N ASP A 98 -9.77 -6.30 -12.88
CA ASP A 98 -9.54 -4.85 -12.99
C ASP A 98 -8.35 -4.36 -12.17
N GLY A 99 -7.61 -5.27 -11.51
CA GLY A 99 -6.47 -4.95 -10.64
C GLY A 99 -6.85 -4.55 -9.21
N SER A 100 -8.14 -4.59 -8.83
CA SER A 100 -8.58 -4.37 -7.46
C SER A 100 -8.41 -5.63 -6.61
N ILE A 101 -8.19 -5.45 -5.30
CA ILE A 101 -8.02 -6.54 -4.34
C ILE A 101 -9.29 -6.62 -3.48
N VAL A 102 -9.97 -7.76 -3.51
CA VAL A 102 -11.05 -8.05 -2.57
C VAL A 102 -10.45 -8.78 -1.37
N ALA A 103 -10.58 -8.20 -0.18
CA ALA A 103 -10.21 -8.89 1.05
C ALA A 103 -11.15 -10.08 1.27
N ASP A 104 -10.61 -11.27 1.58
CA ASP A 104 -11.42 -12.47 1.84
C ASP A 104 -12.20 -12.43 3.15
N GLY A 105 -12.13 -11.35 3.90
CA GLY A 105 -12.82 -11.16 5.18
C GLY A 105 -12.37 -12.11 6.30
N SER A 106 -11.51 -13.08 6.00
CA SER A 106 -11.10 -14.14 6.94
C SER A 106 -9.78 -13.85 7.66
N SER A 107 -8.90 -13.00 7.11
CA SER A 107 -7.65 -12.61 7.78
C SER A 107 -7.86 -11.34 8.60
N GLY A 108 -7.66 -11.46 9.90
CA GLY A 108 -7.93 -10.44 10.91
C GLY A 108 -7.51 -9.02 10.53
N TRP A 109 -8.31 -8.06 10.97
CA TRP A 109 -8.03 -6.62 10.85
C TRP A 109 -6.83 -6.26 11.70
N GLN A 110 -6.01 -5.32 11.24
CA GLN A 110 -4.84 -4.85 11.98
C GLN A 110 -5.02 -3.42 12.48
N LEU A 111 -4.16 -3.01 13.40
CA LEU A 111 -4.04 -1.62 13.83
C LEU A 111 -3.53 -0.72 12.70
N PRO A 112 -3.96 0.57 12.65
CA PRO A 112 -3.51 1.51 11.62
C PRO A 112 -2.08 2.03 11.83
N TYR A 113 -1.41 1.63 12.91
CA TYR A 113 -0.02 1.95 13.23
C TYR A 113 0.82 0.70 13.45
N LYS A 114 2.09 0.74 13.07
CA LYS A 114 3.09 -0.29 13.39
C LYS A 114 3.82 0.04 14.71
N GLY A 115 3.09 0.36 15.76
CA GLY A 115 3.64 0.73 17.05
C GLY A 115 2.54 1.07 18.05
N SER A 116 2.92 1.58 19.21
CA SER A 116 1.97 2.00 20.23
C SER A 116 1.20 3.26 19.79
N TYR A 117 -0.01 3.38 20.24
CA TYR A 117 -0.89 4.53 20.05
C TYR A 117 -1.72 4.79 21.30
N VAL A 118 -2.31 5.97 21.37
CA VAL A 118 -3.27 6.36 22.41
C VAL A 118 -4.61 6.64 21.75
N VAL A 119 -5.69 6.15 22.34
CA VAL A 119 -7.06 6.52 21.99
C VAL A 119 -7.38 7.84 22.71
N THR A 120 -7.59 8.90 21.96
CA THR A 120 -7.87 10.24 22.52
C THR A 120 -9.35 10.59 22.50
N SER A 121 -10.17 9.91 21.65
CA SER A 121 -11.63 10.05 21.65
C SER A 121 -12.29 8.75 21.17
N GLN A 122 -13.32 8.33 21.86
CA GLN A 122 -14.00 7.05 21.63
C GLN A 122 -15.11 7.18 20.56
N PHE A 123 -15.43 6.04 19.92
CA PHE A 123 -16.62 5.93 19.07
C PHE A 123 -17.90 6.18 19.90
N GLY A 124 -18.81 6.97 19.36
CA GLY A 124 -20.08 7.27 20.01
C GLY A 124 -20.03 8.37 21.08
N GLU A 125 -18.86 8.94 21.37
CA GLU A 125 -18.77 10.12 22.25
C GLU A 125 -19.65 11.26 21.76
N VAL A 126 -20.39 11.88 22.68
CA VAL A 126 -21.21 13.06 22.37
C VAL A 126 -20.30 14.28 22.30
N ARG A 127 -20.26 14.92 21.14
CA ARG A 127 -19.52 16.16 20.88
C ARG A 127 -20.40 17.38 20.96
N SER A 128 -19.79 18.58 20.97
CA SER A 128 -20.54 19.84 20.98
C SER A 128 -21.58 19.89 19.86
N GLY A 129 -22.78 20.40 20.18
CA GLY A 129 -23.92 20.40 19.26
C GLY A 129 -24.70 19.07 19.17
N GLY A 130 -24.49 18.14 20.11
CA GLY A 130 -25.23 16.88 20.19
C GLY A 130 -24.85 15.83 19.13
N ARG A 131 -23.78 16.07 18.37
CA ARG A 131 -23.26 15.11 17.37
C ARG A 131 -22.52 13.98 18.05
N THR A 132 -22.69 12.76 17.57
CA THR A 132 -21.92 11.60 18.03
C THR A 132 -20.66 11.40 17.17
N HIS A 133 -19.56 11.03 17.82
CA HIS A 133 -18.32 10.68 17.16
C HIS A 133 -18.48 9.42 16.30
N LYS A 134 -18.20 9.52 14.99
CA LYS A 134 -18.43 8.45 14.01
C LYS A 134 -17.25 7.48 13.86
N GLY A 135 -16.17 7.74 14.56
CA GLY A 135 -14.94 6.93 14.52
C GLY A 135 -14.27 6.88 15.88
N VAL A 136 -12.99 6.59 15.87
CA VAL A 136 -12.09 6.76 17.02
C VAL A 136 -10.96 7.71 16.62
N ASP A 137 -10.52 8.52 17.57
CA ASP A 137 -9.34 9.37 17.36
C ASP A 137 -8.13 8.74 18.05
N LEU A 138 -7.08 8.53 17.26
CA LEU A 138 -5.86 7.81 17.65
C LEU A 138 -4.64 8.72 17.45
N VAL A 139 -3.70 8.66 18.39
CA VAL A 139 -2.40 9.34 18.29
C VAL A 139 -1.29 8.31 18.36
N GLY A 140 -0.54 8.13 17.29
CA GLY A 140 0.62 7.25 17.24
C GLY A 140 1.73 7.75 18.18
N GLN A 141 2.41 6.86 18.88
CA GLN A 141 3.46 7.19 19.86
C GLN A 141 4.89 7.01 19.30
N GLY A 142 5.04 6.88 18.02
CA GLY A 142 6.33 6.74 17.34
C GLY A 142 6.23 7.24 15.93
N SER A 143 6.36 6.36 14.97
CA SER A 143 6.10 6.68 13.57
C SER A 143 4.64 7.11 13.40
N LYS A 144 4.45 8.23 12.70
CA LYS A 144 3.12 8.77 12.36
C LYS A 144 2.56 8.21 11.05
N HIS A 145 3.19 7.19 10.49
CA HIS A 145 2.71 6.53 9.27
C HIS A 145 1.43 5.76 9.56
N ILE A 146 0.45 5.96 8.67
CA ILE A 146 -0.85 5.30 8.72
C ILE A 146 -0.87 4.15 7.73
N TYR A 147 -1.34 2.99 8.19
CA TYR A 147 -1.47 1.78 7.39
C TYR A 147 -2.94 1.37 7.27
N PRO A 148 -3.35 0.71 6.17
CA PRO A 148 -4.70 0.21 6.07
C PRO A 148 -4.95 -0.88 7.10
N VAL A 149 -6.11 -0.85 7.73
CA VAL A 149 -6.54 -1.88 8.69
C VAL A 149 -6.78 -3.24 8.03
N ASN A 150 -7.02 -3.25 6.72
CA ASN A 150 -7.07 -4.43 5.86
C ASN A 150 -6.74 -4.04 4.41
N SER A 151 -6.48 -5.03 3.54
CA SER A 151 -6.27 -4.83 2.11
C SER A 151 -7.52 -4.25 1.43
N GLY A 152 -7.35 -3.56 0.31
CA GLY A 152 -8.48 -3.01 -0.43
C GLY A 152 -8.07 -2.02 -1.52
N THR A 153 -9.06 -1.28 -2.04
CA THR A 153 -8.89 -0.26 -3.08
C THR A 153 -9.12 1.14 -2.51
N VAL A 154 -8.25 2.06 -2.84
CA VAL A 154 -8.19 3.41 -2.27
C VAL A 154 -9.11 4.40 -2.98
N ILE A 155 -9.75 5.26 -2.19
CA ILE A 155 -10.39 6.51 -2.58
C ILE A 155 -9.73 7.64 -1.79
N VAL A 156 -9.21 8.66 -2.47
CA VAL A 156 -8.60 9.84 -1.84
C VAL A 156 -9.54 11.03 -1.96
N GLY A 157 -9.65 11.83 -0.91
CA GLY A 157 -10.47 13.04 -0.92
C GLY A 157 -9.94 14.12 0.02
N TYR A 158 -10.59 15.28 -0.06
CA TYR A 158 -10.36 16.42 0.80
C TYR A 158 -11.68 17.06 1.22
N ASP A 159 -11.83 17.34 2.52
CA ASP A 159 -13.00 18.01 3.10
C ASP A 159 -12.51 19.03 4.15
N SER A 160 -12.51 20.30 3.80
CA SER A 160 -12.01 21.38 4.65
C SER A 160 -12.80 21.56 5.94
N GLY A 161 -14.09 21.27 5.92
CA GLY A 161 -15.02 21.43 7.07
C GLY A 161 -15.16 20.16 7.92
N GLY A 162 -14.57 19.06 7.52
CA GLY A 162 -14.67 17.76 8.18
C GLY A 162 -13.33 17.04 8.27
N TYR A 163 -13.17 15.99 7.47
CA TYR A 163 -12.05 15.04 7.55
C TYR A 163 -10.68 15.59 7.12
N GLY A 164 -10.58 16.78 6.54
CA GLY A 164 -9.34 17.29 5.94
C GLY A 164 -8.89 16.44 4.76
N ASN A 165 -7.60 16.16 4.66
CA ASN A 165 -7.10 15.13 3.75
C ASN A 165 -7.50 13.76 4.30
N TYR A 166 -8.16 12.97 3.47
CA TYR A 166 -8.59 11.65 3.89
C TYR A 166 -8.37 10.58 2.83
N VAL A 167 -8.21 9.36 3.31
CA VAL A 167 -8.20 8.15 2.49
C VAL A 167 -9.36 7.27 2.94
N ILE A 168 -10.09 6.68 2.00
CA ILE A 168 -11.00 5.57 2.25
C ILE A 168 -10.43 4.35 1.57
N VAL A 169 -10.48 3.21 2.24
CA VAL A 169 -10.14 1.91 1.66
C VAL A 169 -11.40 1.07 1.57
N ASN A 170 -11.77 0.69 0.37
CA ASN A 170 -12.83 -0.30 0.11
C ASN A 170 -12.23 -1.70 0.26
N HIS A 171 -12.64 -2.41 1.30
CA HIS A 171 -12.14 -3.76 1.60
C HIS A 171 -12.93 -4.87 0.91
N GLY A 172 -13.96 -4.52 0.13
CA GLY A 172 -14.92 -5.50 -0.38
C GLY A 172 -15.87 -6.00 0.72
N ASN A 173 -16.75 -6.93 0.37
CA ASN A 173 -17.73 -7.57 1.28
C ASN A 173 -18.54 -6.59 2.15
N GLY A 174 -18.76 -5.37 1.64
CA GLY A 174 -19.53 -4.33 2.33
C GLY A 174 -18.78 -3.65 3.48
N TYR A 175 -17.44 -3.63 3.47
CA TYR A 175 -16.65 -2.92 4.47
C TYR A 175 -15.77 -1.84 3.85
N TRP A 176 -15.66 -0.70 4.55
CA TRP A 176 -14.77 0.40 4.24
C TRP A 176 -14.10 0.90 5.52
N SER A 177 -12.90 1.43 5.40
CA SER A 177 -12.26 2.22 6.44
C SER A 177 -11.95 3.63 5.94
N LEU A 178 -12.10 4.65 6.80
CA LEU A 178 -11.75 6.03 6.51
C LEU A 178 -10.65 6.47 7.47
N TYR A 179 -9.65 7.16 6.92
CA TYR A 179 -8.49 7.72 7.61
C TYR A 179 -8.49 9.23 7.38
N GLY A 180 -8.85 10.01 8.39
CA GLY A 180 -9.00 11.46 8.31
C GLY A 180 -7.84 12.23 8.94
N HIS A 181 -7.86 13.55 8.72
CA HIS A 181 -6.96 14.58 9.24
C HIS A 181 -5.49 14.42 8.84
N MET A 182 -5.22 13.67 7.76
CA MET A 182 -3.86 13.36 7.31
C MET A 182 -3.09 14.62 6.91
N SER A 183 -1.82 14.72 7.32
CA SER A 183 -0.92 15.79 6.88
C SER A 183 -0.41 15.54 5.45
N GLN A 184 -0.18 14.27 5.09
CA GLN A 184 0.26 13.84 3.77
C GLN A 184 -0.47 12.55 3.37
N VAL A 185 -0.81 12.44 2.08
CA VAL A 185 -1.37 11.23 1.47
C VAL A 185 -0.39 10.72 0.43
N TYR A 186 -0.02 9.43 0.50
CA TYR A 186 0.99 8.80 -0.36
C TYR A 186 0.38 7.90 -1.44
N VAL A 187 -0.91 7.65 -1.36
CA VAL A 187 -1.67 6.79 -2.27
C VAL A 187 -2.57 7.61 -3.18
N LYS A 188 -3.10 7.01 -4.24
CA LYS A 188 -3.98 7.65 -5.21
C LYS A 188 -5.27 6.86 -5.44
N ASN A 189 -6.29 7.52 -5.99
CA ASN A 189 -7.57 6.89 -6.32
C ASN A 189 -7.38 5.63 -7.18
N GLY A 190 -8.08 4.55 -6.82
CA GLY A 190 -8.05 3.27 -7.50
C GLY A 190 -6.82 2.42 -7.19
N GLN A 191 -5.88 2.90 -6.38
CA GLN A 191 -4.71 2.11 -5.99
C GLN A 191 -5.12 0.94 -5.09
N GLY A 192 -4.68 -0.27 -5.45
CA GLY A 192 -4.74 -1.42 -4.55
C GLY A 192 -3.71 -1.28 -3.42
N VAL A 193 -4.13 -1.56 -2.20
CA VAL A 193 -3.28 -1.48 -1.00
C VAL A 193 -3.40 -2.75 -0.16
N ASN A 194 -2.32 -3.08 0.53
CA ASN A 194 -2.28 -4.15 1.52
C ASN A 194 -1.89 -3.61 2.90
N LYS A 195 -1.93 -4.45 3.92
CA LYS A 195 -1.64 -4.10 5.31
C LYS A 195 -0.26 -3.46 5.58
N ASN A 196 0.67 -3.57 4.64
CA ASN A 196 2.02 -2.99 4.75
C ASN A 196 2.19 -1.70 3.92
N THR A 197 1.17 -1.31 3.15
CA THR A 197 1.19 -0.06 2.37
C THR A 197 1.06 1.14 3.30
N ILE A 198 1.93 2.13 3.18
CA ILE A 198 1.77 3.39 3.90
C ILE A 198 0.75 4.24 3.14
N LEU A 199 -0.40 4.55 3.78
CA LEU A 199 -1.43 5.43 3.21
C LEU A 199 -0.98 6.89 3.23
N GLY A 200 -0.22 7.27 4.25
CA GLY A 200 0.27 8.63 4.48
C GLY A 200 0.66 8.87 5.93
N VAL A 201 0.53 10.10 6.39
CA VAL A 201 1.00 10.55 7.71
C VAL A 201 -0.14 11.19 8.50
N GLU A 202 -0.23 10.86 9.79
CA GLU A 202 -1.09 11.52 10.78
C GLU A 202 -0.89 13.03 10.74
N GLY A 203 -1.97 13.79 10.93
CA GLY A 203 -1.92 15.24 10.91
C GLY A 203 -3.10 15.91 11.60
N SER A 204 -3.36 17.15 11.19
CA SER A 204 -4.40 18.00 11.79
C SER A 204 -5.12 18.82 10.72
N THR A 205 -5.33 18.26 9.52
CA THR A 205 -6.05 18.97 8.44
C THR A 205 -7.56 18.89 8.62
N GLY A 206 -8.30 19.83 8.02
CA GLY A 206 -9.75 19.92 8.17
C GLY A 206 -10.20 20.40 9.55
N HIS A 207 -11.31 19.88 10.05
CA HIS A 207 -11.84 20.25 11.37
C HIS A 207 -11.19 19.43 12.49
N SER A 208 -10.01 19.87 12.92
CA SER A 208 -9.16 19.19 13.91
C SER A 208 -8.56 20.18 14.90
N THR A 209 -8.45 19.80 16.17
CA THR A 209 -7.87 20.61 17.25
C THR A 209 -6.39 20.25 17.54
N GLY A 210 -5.86 19.21 16.91
CA GLY A 210 -4.48 18.76 17.11
C GLY A 210 -4.18 17.52 16.27
N SER A 211 -2.90 17.12 16.21
CA SER A 211 -2.49 15.98 15.39
C SER A 211 -3.08 14.66 15.92
N HIS A 212 -3.87 14.00 15.10
CA HIS A 212 -4.42 12.67 15.35
C HIS A 212 -4.88 12.02 14.04
N LEU A 213 -5.12 10.73 14.07
CA LEU A 213 -5.85 9.98 13.06
C LEU A 213 -7.31 9.83 13.50
N HIS A 214 -8.25 10.32 12.70
CA HIS A 214 -9.65 9.92 12.81
C HIS A 214 -9.88 8.68 11.97
N LEU A 215 -10.23 7.57 12.62
CA LEU A 215 -10.48 6.28 11.98
C LEU A 215 -11.95 5.89 12.07
N GLU A 216 -12.59 5.62 10.91
CA GLU A 216 -13.92 5.02 10.85
C GLU A 216 -13.84 3.62 10.23
N ILE A 217 -14.73 2.73 10.68
CA ILE A 217 -15.10 1.51 9.96
C ILE A 217 -16.56 1.63 9.58
N ARG A 218 -16.88 1.37 8.30
CA ARG A 218 -18.24 1.43 7.74
C ARG A 218 -18.66 0.05 7.26
N LYS A 219 -19.92 -0.32 7.48
CA LYS A 219 -20.48 -1.62 7.07
C LYS A 219 -21.77 -1.43 6.28
N GLY A 220 -21.87 -2.15 5.14
CA GLY A 220 -23.05 -2.10 4.26
C GLY A 220 -22.90 -1.07 3.14
N SER A 221 -22.47 0.17 3.42
CA SER A 221 -22.19 1.19 2.42
C SER A 221 -21.11 2.15 2.87
N ASN A 222 -20.49 2.87 1.93
CA ASN A 222 -19.53 3.93 2.21
C ASN A 222 -20.23 5.23 2.67
N SER A 223 -20.98 5.15 3.75
CA SER A 223 -21.68 6.29 4.33
C SER A 223 -21.31 6.45 5.80
N SER A 224 -21.16 7.69 6.26
CA SER A 224 -20.92 8.00 7.68
C SER A 224 -22.12 7.62 8.59
N ALA A 225 -23.28 7.36 8.01
CA ALA A 225 -24.43 6.80 8.75
C ALA A 225 -24.23 5.32 9.10
N ASN A 226 -23.34 4.63 8.41
CA ASN A 226 -23.10 3.19 8.52
C ASN A 226 -21.82 2.85 9.31
N THR A 227 -21.36 3.78 10.17
CA THR A 227 -20.17 3.58 10.99
C THR A 227 -20.45 2.61 12.14
N ILE A 228 -19.46 1.79 12.43
CA ILE A 228 -19.44 0.85 13.56
C ILE A 228 -18.16 1.09 14.35
N ASN A 229 -18.15 0.66 15.63
CA ASN A 229 -17.00 0.92 16.50
C ASN A 229 -15.72 0.25 15.98
N PRO A 230 -14.69 1.02 15.54
CA PRO A 230 -13.46 0.46 15.00
C PRO A 230 -12.72 -0.45 15.97
N LEU A 231 -12.75 -0.15 17.28
CA LEU A 231 -12.00 -0.91 18.30
C LEU A 231 -12.51 -2.35 18.47
N THR A 232 -13.70 -2.68 17.96
CA THR A 232 -14.20 -4.07 17.97
C THR A 232 -13.54 -4.94 16.89
N PHE A 233 -12.90 -4.33 15.90
CA PHE A 233 -12.24 -5.00 14.77
C PHE A 233 -10.72 -5.06 14.92
N LEU A 234 -10.12 -4.04 15.54
CA LEU A 234 -8.68 -3.91 15.64
C LEU A 234 -8.13 -4.84 16.74
N LYS A 235 -7.23 -5.73 16.36
CA LYS A 235 -6.56 -6.68 17.29
C LYS A 235 -5.06 -6.60 17.09
#